data_19530e5acbc224110a113bf9922c1e32
#
_entry.id   19530e5acbc224110a113bf9922c1e32
#
_cell.length_a   1.000
_cell.length_b   1.000
_cell.length_c   1.000
_cell.angle_alpha   90.00
_cell.angle_beta   90.00
_cell.angle_gamma   90.00
#
_symmetry.space_group_name_H-M   'P 1'
#
loop_
_entity.id
_entity.type
_entity.pdbx_description
1 polymer ?
#
loop_
_entity_poly.entity_id
_entity_poly.type
_entity_poly.pdbx_seq_one_letter_code
_entity_poly.pdbx_strand_id
1 'polypeptide(L)'
;MKVNYDFSGRVVLIAGAGSGIGLAMTQACLAAGATVLASDVRVSALSALQHPKCHVAPLDITDSGAVNGYVAQQCVLHQRIDAAVLASGIQQRIEVEAMTDADWQRHMDVNLTGIFYLVRALFPVMKRQRGGAMVVFTSGLATQGWPGATAYGASKAGLIALVKSAAQELKEHGVRINAVSPGIMNTPLFQDSASPEEVAMYQRTLGVSEPEEVTPMLMHLISDGAATISGNVLERRLIPKTQHEPPELLK
;
A
#
# COMPACT_ATOMS: atom_id res chain seq x y z
N MET A 1 -23.69 6.60 7.63
CA MET A 1 -23.41 5.36 8.40
C MET A 1 -21.89 5.20 8.46
N LYS A 2 -21.31 5.05 9.68
CA LYS A 2 -19.88 4.73 9.85
C LYS A 2 -19.78 3.22 10.03
N VAL A 3 -18.85 2.58 9.26
CA VAL A 3 -18.50 1.17 9.48
C VAL A 3 -17.43 1.14 10.55
N ASN A 4 -17.65 0.40 11.62
CA ASN A 4 -16.65 0.16 12.65
C ASN A 4 -16.07 -1.23 12.45
N TYR A 5 -14.75 -1.33 12.44
CA TYR A 5 -14.01 -2.59 12.38
C TYR A 5 -13.47 -2.90 13.76
N ASP A 6 -13.57 -4.15 14.19
CA ASP A 6 -12.89 -4.67 15.38
C ASP A 6 -11.77 -5.61 14.94
N PHE A 7 -10.53 -5.21 15.23
CA PHE A 7 -9.32 -6.00 14.99
C PHE A 7 -8.66 -6.46 16.29
N SER A 8 -9.42 -6.49 17.38
CA SER A 8 -8.92 -6.99 18.67
C SER A 8 -8.37 -8.43 18.52
N GLY A 9 -7.16 -8.66 18.98
CA GLY A 9 -6.48 -9.96 18.85
C GLY A 9 -5.89 -10.25 17.46
N ARG A 10 -6.03 -9.35 16.49
CA ARG A 10 -5.41 -9.46 15.17
C ARG A 10 -4.05 -8.79 15.14
N VAL A 11 -3.13 -9.36 14.37
CA VAL A 11 -1.79 -8.84 14.11
C VAL A 11 -1.72 -8.37 12.66
N VAL A 12 -1.45 -7.08 12.46
CA VAL A 12 -1.41 -6.44 11.14
C VAL A 12 0.00 -5.91 10.87
N LEU A 13 0.64 -6.41 9.83
CA LEU A 13 1.92 -5.89 9.35
C LEU A 13 1.68 -4.75 8.37
N ILE A 14 2.37 -3.62 8.57
CA ILE A 14 2.32 -2.47 7.67
C ILE A 14 3.74 -2.08 7.28
N ALA A 15 4.10 -2.27 6.03
CA ALA A 15 5.36 -1.81 5.45
C ALA A 15 5.13 -0.51 4.68
N GLY A 16 6.05 0.45 4.83
CA GLY A 16 5.84 1.83 4.38
C GLY A 16 4.94 2.62 5.34
N ALA A 17 5.02 2.30 6.62
CA ALA A 17 4.15 2.86 7.67
C ALA A 17 4.54 4.28 8.11
N GLY A 18 5.71 4.79 7.72
CA GLY A 18 6.27 6.06 8.21
C GLY A 18 5.59 7.32 7.69
N SER A 19 4.75 7.23 6.65
CA SER A 19 4.05 8.38 6.08
C SER A 19 2.79 7.97 5.29
N GLY A 20 2.01 8.96 4.86
CA GLY A 20 0.89 8.80 3.93
C GLY A 20 -0.10 7.70 4.32
N ILE A 21 -0.46 6.86 3.35
CA ILE A 21 -1.47 5.81 3.55
C ILE A 21 -1.02 4.79 4.62
N GLY A 22 0.27 4.43 4.65
CA GLY A 22 0.80 3.47 5.63
C GLY A 22 0.65 3.99 7.07
N LEU A 23 0.94 5.27 7.31
CA LEU A 23 0.75 5.89 8.62
C LEU A 23 -0.74 5.98 9.01
N ALA A 24 -1.59 6.40 8.08
CA ALA A 24 -3.03 6.44 8.30
C ALA A 24 -3.61 5.05 8.62
N MET A 25 -3.15 4.00 7.91
CA MET A 25 -3.55 2.62 8.20
C MET A 25 -3.03 2.13 9.54
N THR A 26 -1.81 2.52 9.94
CA THR A 26 -1.27 2.20 11.27
C THR A 26 -2.20 2.75 12.35
N GLN A 27 -2.57 4.01 12.26
CA GLN A 27 -3.49 4.66 13.22
C GLN A 27 -4.88 4.01 13.19
N ALA A 28 -5.44 3.73 12.01
CA ALA A 28 -6.75 3.11 11.88
C ALA A 28 -6.78 1.69 12.47
N CYS A 29 -5.75 0.86 12.24
CA CYS A 29 -5.64 -0.48 12.79
C CYS A 29 -5.48 -0.45 14.33
N LEU A 30 -4.67 0.46 14.86
CA LEU A 30 -4.51 0.65 16.31
C LEU A 30 -5.84 1.07 16.95
N ALA A 31 -6.55 2.03 16.35
CA ALA A 31 -7.86 2.47 16.81
C ALA A 31 -8.91 1.34 16.78
N ALA A 32 -8.78 0.39 15.86
CA ALA A 32 -9.60 -0.81 15.77
C ALA A 32 -9.14 -1.96 16.69
N GLY A 33 -8.14 -1.73 17.55
CA GLY A 33 -7.68 -2.70 18.57
C GLY A 33 -6.62 -3.69 18.11
N ALA A 34 -6.10 -3.57 16.88
CA ALA A 34 -5.06 -4.46 16.36
C ALA A 34 -3.71 -4.29 17.10
N THR A 35 -2.90 -5.34 17.08
CA THR A 35 -1.45 -5.22 17.23
C THR A 35 -0.86 -4.91 15.87
N VAL A 36 -0.11 -3.81 15.74
CA VAL A 36 0.44 -3.34 14.48
C VAL A 36 1.96 -3.50 14.47
N LEU A 37 2.46 -4.21 13.46
CA LEU A 37 3.88 -4.38 13.14
C LEU A 37 4.23 -3.34 12.07
N ALA A 38 4.61 -2.14 12.51
CA ALA A 38 4.84 -0.99 11.63
C ALA A 38 6.31 -0.90 11.23
N SER A 39 6.59 -0.93 9.93
CA SER A 39 7.96 -0.83 9.41
C SER A 39 8.11 0.20 8.31
N ASP A 40 9.24 0.90 8.31
CA ASP A 40 9.64 1.89 7.31
C ASP A 40 11.15 2.10 7.40
N VAL A 41 11.78 2.65 6.36
CA VAL A 41 13.16 3.13 6.44
C VAL A 41 13.27 4.37 7.34
N ARG A 42 12.18 5.12 7.50
CA ARG A 42 12.07 6.32 8.36
C ARG A 42 10.99 6.12 9.42
N VAL A 43 11.41 5.86 10.65
CA VAL A 43 10.50 5.48 11.75
C VAL A 43 10.13 6.61 12.72
N SER A 44 10.60 7.84 12.50
CA SER A 44 10.39 8.95 13.44
C SER A 44 8.92 9.24 13.73
N ALA A 45 8.07 9.30 12.71
CA ALA A 45 6.64 9.54 12.87
C ALA A 45 5.94 8.38 13.61
N LEU A 46 6.39 7.13 13.38
CA LEU A 46 5.85 5.95 14.06
C LEU A 46 6.24 5.93 15.54
N SER A 47 7.48 6.27 15.85
CA SER A 47 7.96 6.32 17.23
C SER A 47 7.23 7.38 18.06
N ALA A 48 6.74 8.44 17.42
CA ALA A 48 5.95 9.49 18.06
C ALA A 48 4.53 9.03 18.46
N LEU A 49 4.01 7.94 17.91
CA LEU A 49 2.68 7.41 18.26
C LEU A 49 2.62 6.86 19.69
N GLN A 50 3.73 6.38 20.25
CA GLN A 50 3.85 5.86 21.62
C GLN A 50 2.69 4.93 22.04
N HIS A 51 2.22 4.09 21.12
CA HIS A 51 1.10 3.19 21.37
C HIS A 51 1.57 1.79 21.76
N PRO A 52 1.08 1.17 22.87
CA PRO A 52 1.61 -0.11 23.39
C PRO A 52 1.45 -1.29 22.44
N LYS A 53 0.50 -1.24 21.50
CA LYS A 53 0.28 -2.26 20.47
C LYS A 53 0.95 -1.91 19.13
N CYS A 54 1.78 -0.85 19.05
CA CYS A 54 2.51 -0.48 17.85
C CYS A 54 3.98 -0.91 18.01
N HIS A 55 4.38 -1.94 17.28
CA HIS A 55 5.75 -2.43 17.25
C HIS A 55 6.46 -1.85 16.05
N VAL A 56 7.35 -0.88 16.30
CA VAL A 56 8.04 -0.12 15.26
C VAL A 56 9.41 -0.73 14.96
N ALA A 57 9.73 -0.92 13.69
CA ALA A 57 11.04 -1.39 13.26
C ALA A 57 11.51 -0.66 12.00
N PRO A 58 12.80 -0.27 11.91
CA PRO A 58 13.39 0.15 10.64
C PRO A 58 13.49 -1.07 9.71
N LEU A 59 13.06 -0.90 8.45
CA LEU A 59 13.14 -1.95 7.44
C LEU A 59 13.33 -1.36 6.05
N ASP A 60 14.43 -1.71 5.41
CA ASP A 60 14.60 -1.52 3.97
C ASP A 60 14.07 -2.76 3.25
N ILE A 61 12.98 -2.60 2.52
CA ILE A 61 12.34 -3.71 1.79
C ILE A 61 13.13 -4.17 0.57
N THR A 62 14.14 -3.42 0.13
CA THR A 62 15.02 -3.83 -0.97
C THR A 62 16.05 -4.88 -0.54
N ASP A 63 16.26 -5.04 0.77
CA ASP A 63 17.08 -6.11 1.32
C ASP A 63 16.22 -7.36 1.62
N SER A 64 16.34 -8.35 0.79
CA SER A 64 15.63 -9.63 0.93
C SER A 64 15.96 -10.36 2.24
N GLY A 65 17.20 -10.26 2.72
CA GLY A 65 17.64 -10.86 3.99
C GLY A 65 16.97 -10.17 5.19
N ALA A 66 16.98 -8.83 5.18
CA ALA A 66 16.31 -8.03 6.22
C ALA A 66 14.80 -8.31 6.25
N VAL A 67 14.13 -8.39 5.10
CA VAL A 67 12.70 -8.73 5.02
C VAL A 67 12.40 -10.10 5.60
N ASN A 68 13.16 -11.12 5.20
CA ASN A 68 12.98 -12.49 5.71
C ASN A 68 13.22 -12.55 7.23
N GLY A 69 14.28 -11.93 7.71
CA GLY A 69 14.62 -11.85 9.14
C GLY A 69 13.52 -11.16 9.95
N TYR A 70 13.04 -10.02 9.44
CA TYR A 70 11.96 -9.28 10.09
C TYR A 70 10.68 -10.10 10.20
N VAL A 71 10.17 -10.67 9.09
CA VAL A 71 8.94 -11.48 9.11
C VAL A 71 9.10 -12.70 10.03
N ALA A 72 10.25 -13.38 9.98
CA ALA A 72 10.53 -14.53 10.87
C ALA A 72 10.51 -14.13 12.36
N GLN A 73 11.15 -13.00 12.71
CA GLN A 73 11.16 -12.47 14.07
C GLN A 73 9.74 -12.14 14.55
N GLN A 74 8.94 -11.46 13.73
CA GLN A 74 7.56 -11.12 14.09
C GLN A 74 6.70 -12.36 14.29
N CYS A 75 6.91 -13.40 13.48
CA CYS A 75 6.22 -14.68 13.67
C CYS A 75 6.59 -15.39 14.97
N VAL A 76 7.84 -15.28 15.44
CA VAL A 76 8.26 -15.82 16.74
C VAL A 76 7.60 -15.05 17.89
N LEU A 77 7.55 -13.73 17.80
CA LEU A 77 7.04 -12.85 18.87
C LEU A 77 5.51 -12.90 18.99
N HIS A 78 4.81 -12.91 17.87
CA HIS A 78 3.35 -12.75 17.82
C HIS A 78 2.62 -14.03 17.40
N GLN A 79 3.34 -15.06 16.93
CA GLN A 79 2.85 -16.37 16.47
C GLN A 79 1.90 -16.35 15.28
N ARG A 80 1.50 -15.15 14.80
CA ARG A 80 0.59 -14.95 13.69
C ARG A 80 0.82 -13.60 13.01
N ILE A 81 0.43 -13.50 11.74
CA ILE A 81 0.23 -12.26 10.99
C ILE A 81 -1.08 -12.43 10.22
N ASP A 82 -2.13 -11.73 10.64
CA ASP A 82 -3.48 -11.89 10.07
C ASP A 82 -3.68 -11.10 8.80
N ALA A 83 -3.04 -9.93 8.71
CA ALA A 83 -3.11 -9.10 7.54
C ALA A 83 -1.79 -8.37 7.29
N ALA A 84 -1.57 -7.96 6.04
CA ALA A 84 -0.46 -7.11 5.67
C ALA A 84 -0.90 -6.01 4.70
N VAL A 85 -0.45 -4.77 4.97
CA VAL A 85 -0.63 -3.60 4.11
C VAL A 85 0.74 -3.16 3.60
N LEU A 86 1.01 -3.38 2.31
CA LEU A 86 2.32 -3.18 1.71
C LEU A 86 2.34 -1.85 0.96
N ALA A 87 2.55 -0.75 1.71
CA ALA A 87 2.42 0.63 1.27
C ALA A 87 3.74 1.31 0.88
N SER A 88 4.86 0.60 0.96
CA SER A 88 6.15 1.15 0.55
C SER A 88 6.18 1.50 -0.93
N GLY A 89 6.80 2.62 -1.26
CA GLY A 89 6.97 3.03 -2.65
C GLY A 89 7.69 4.36 -2.78
N ILE A 90 8.26 4.58 -3.96
CA ILE A 90 8.87 5.84 -4.38
C ILE A 90 8.28 6.26 -5.73
N GLN A 91 8.31 7.56 -5.99
CA GLN A 91 7.96 8.12 -7.30
C GLN A 91 8.89 9.29 -7.60
N GLN A 92 9.53 9.25 -8.76
CA GLN A 92 10.25 10.37 -9.35
C GLN A 92 9.74 10.56 -10.77
N ARG A 93 9.63 11.81 -11.22
CA ARG A 93 9.27 12.15 -12.59
C ARG A 93 10.55 12.36 -13.39
N ILE A 94 10.84 11.45 -14.31
CA ILE A 94 12.03 11.49 -15.17
C ILE A 94 11.60 11.11 -16.58
N GLU A 95 11.83 11.98 -17.55
CA GLU A 95 11.57 11.69 -18.96
C GLU A 95 12.38 10.45 -19.42
N VAL A 96 11.83 9.66 -20.34
CA VAL A 96 12.44 8.39 -20.77
C VAL A 96 13.86 8.58 -21.25
N GLU A 97 14.12 9.61 -22.04
CA GLU A 97 15.45 9.90 -22.59
C GLU A 97 16.49 10.38 -21.57
N ALA A 98 16.03 10.92 -20.44
CA ALA A 98 16.86 11.39 -19.34
C ALA A 98 17.01 10.37 -18.19
N MET A 99 16.24 9.28 -18.23
CA MET A 99 16.22 8.26 -17.18
C MET A 99 17.49 7.42 -17.23
N THR A 100 18.24 7.38 -16.12
CA THR A 100 19.40 6.48 -16.01
C THR A 100 18.97 5.06 -15.64
N ASP A 101 19.85 4.08 -15.91
CA ASP A 101 19.63 2.69 -15.47
C ASP A 101 19.45 2.60 -13.95
N ALA A 102 20.15 3.43 -13.19
CA ALA A 102 20.03 3.49 -11.74
C ALA A 102 18.66 4.02 -11.28
N ASP A 103 18.09 5.03 -11.94
CA ASP A 103 16.76 5.55 -11.65
C ASP A 103 15.69 4.49 -11.93
N TRP A 104 15.79 3.82 -13.07
CA TRP A 104 14.92 2.69 -13.41
C TRP A 104 15.01 1.58 -12.37
N GLN A 105 16.22 1.11 -12.07
CA GLN A 105 16.45 0.01 -11.15
C GLN A 105 15.93 0.33 -9.74
N ARG A 106 16.17 1.55 -9.25
CA ARG A 106 15.66 1.99 -7.95
C ARG A 106 14.13 1.89 -7.85
N HIS A 107 13.40 2.29 -8.91
CA HIS A 107 11.94 2.14 -8.94
C HIS A 107 11.53 0.67 -8.92
N MET A 108 12.20 -0.18 -9.71
CA MET A 108 11.92 -1.62 -9.71
C MET A 108 12.23 -2.25 -8.35
N ASP A 109 13.36 -1.92 -7.74
CA ASP A 109 13.79 -2.49 -6.46
C ASP A 109 12.82 -2.15 -5.33
N VAL A 110 12.42 -0.89 -5.20
CA VAL A 110 11.51 -0.48 -4.13
C VAL A 110 10.07 -0.88 -4.43
N ASN A 111 9.53 -0.49 -5.61
CA ASN A 111 8.11 -0.58 -5.87
C ASN A 111 7.63 -1.97 -6.25
N LEU A 112 8.49 -2.81 -6.81
CA LEU A 112 8.13 -4.15 -7.30
C LEU A 112 8.87 -5.25 -6.55
N THR A 113 10.19 -5.26 -6.59
CA THR A 113 11.01 -6.33 -6.02
C THR A 113 10.90 -6.38 -4.50
N GLY A 114 10.94 -5.25 -3.82
CA GLY A 114 10.77 -5.18 -2.36
C GLY A 114 9.38 -5.62 -1.91
N ILE A 115 8.34 -5.24 -2.65
CA ILE A 115 6.97 -5.75 -2.38
C ILE A 115 6.90 -7.26 -2.61
N PHE A 116 7.53 -7.78 -3.67
CA PHE A 116 7.63 -9.21 -3.90
C PHE A 116 8.35 -9.92 -2.74
N TYR A 117 9.41 -9.36 -2.17
CA TYR A 117 10.10 -9.96 -1.02
C TYR A 117 9.19 -10.07 0.19
N LEU A 118 8.40 -9.04 0.49
CA LEU A 118 7.40 -9.07 1.57
C LEU A 118 6.32 -10.12 1.31
N VAL A 119 5.73 -10.15 0.10
CA VAL A 119 4.74 -11.15 -0.28
C VAL A 119 5.33 -12.56 -0.12
N ARG A 120 6.53 -12.81 -0.66
CA ARG A 120 7.21 -14.10 -0.58
C ARG A 120 7.47 -14.54 0.87
N ALA A 121 7.89 -13.63 1.75
CA ALA A 121 8.14 -13.95 3.15
C ALA A 121 6.85 -14.25 3.93
N LEU A 122 5.74 -13.57 3.60
CA LEU A 122 4.43 -13.78 4.24
C LEU A 122 3.70 -15.05 3.77
N PHE A 123 3.97 -15.53 2.56
CA PHE A 123 3.32 -16.70 1.97
C PHE A 123 3.34 -17.95 2.88
N PRO A 124 4.53 -18.43 3.34
CA PRO A 124 4.57 -19.64 4.17
C PRO A 124 3.90 -19.43 5.53
N VAL A 125 3.91 -18.21 6.06
CA VAL A 125 3.27 -17.86 7.32
C VAL A 125 1.76 -18.02 7.20
N MET A 126 1.15 -17.31 6.24
CA MET A 126 -0.29 -17.29 6.04
C MET A 126 -0.82 -18.63 5.55
N LYS A 127 -0.05 -19.37 4.71
CA LYS A 127 -0.40 -20.74 4.30
C LYS A 127 -0.52 -21.70 5.51
N ARG A 128 0.45 -21.66 6.43
CA ARG A 128 0.39 -22.49 7.66
C ARG A 128 -0.79 -22.09 8.56
N GLN A 129 -1.11 -20.81 8.62
CA GLN A 129 -2.28 -20.31 9.39
C GLN A 129 -3.61 -20.68 8.74
N ARG A 130 -3.60 -21.06 7.44
CA ARG A 130 -4.79 -21.27 6.61
C ARG A 130 -5.71 -20.04 6.62
N GLY A 131 -5.11 -18.86 6.55
CA GLY A 131 -5.81 -17.58 6.56
C GLY A 131 -4.85 -16.41 6.55
N GLY A 132 -5.34 -15.28 6.08
CA GLY A 132 -4.62 -14.02 6.01
C GLY A 132 -5.09 -13.15 4.84
N ALA A 133 -4.80 -11.87 4.91
CA ALA A 133 -5.14 -10.92 3.85
C ALA A 133 -3.98 -9.97 3.58
N MET A 134 -3.63 -9.78 2.30
CA MET A 134 -2.62 -8.82 1.87
C MET A 134 -3.23 -7.76 0.96
N VAL A 135 -2.82 -6.51 1.14
CA VAL A 135 -3.13 -5.40 0.25
C VAL A 135 -1.83 -4.79 -0.27
N VAL A 136 -1.76 -4.66 -1.60
CA VAL A 136 -0.64 -4.06 -2.34
C VAL A 136 -1.14 -2.81 -3.07
N PHE A 137 -0.30 -1.79 -3.21
CA PHE A 137 -0.69 -0.55 -3.89
C PHE A 137 -0.15 -0.50 -5.32
N THR A 138 -1.07 -0.54 -6.27
CA THR A 138 -0.85 -0.16 -7.67
C THR A 138 -1.17 1.33 -7.88
N SER A 139 -1.39 1.76 -9.10
CA SER A 139 -1.71 3.14 -9.46
C SER A 139 -2.50 3.19 -10.77
N GLY A 140 -3.29 4.22 -10.98
CA GLY A 140 -3.87 4.52 -12.28
C GLY A 140 -2.78 4.71 -13.37
N LEU A 141 -1.59 5.17 -12.99
CA LEU A 141 -0.45 5.32 -13.90
C LEU A 141 0.10 3.97 -14.41
N ALA A 142 -0.27 2.85 -13.80
CA ALA A 142 0.05 1.50 -14.28
C ALA A 142 -0.67 1.15 -15.60
N THR A 143 -1.79 1.80 -15.89
CA THR A 143 -2.64 1.52 -17.05
C THR A 143 -2.82 2.72 -17.98
N GLN A 144 -2.80 3.93 -17.44
CA GLN A 144 -3.04 5.17 -18.21
C GLN A 144 -1.75 5.82 -18.71
N GLY A 145 -0.64 5.63 -17.97
CA GLY A 145 0.62 6.34 -18.23
C GLY A 145 0.56 7.82 -17.84
N TRP A 146 1.74 8.45 -17.78
CA TRP A 146 1.89 9.90 -17.59
C TRP A 146 3.32 10.30 -17.94
N PRO A 147 3.56 11.50 -18.51
CA PRO A 147 4.92 11.97 -18.78
C PRO A 147 5.83 11.88 -17.54
N GLY A 148 7.04 11.38 -17.73
CA GLY A 148 8.02 11.18 -16.67
C GLY A 148 7.73 10.04 -15.69
N ALA A 149 6.62 9.32 -15.80
CA ALA A 149 6.24 8.26 -14.86
C ALA A 149 6.54 6.84 -15.36
N THR A 150 7.42 6.65 -16.35
CA THR A 150 7.66 5.36 -17.00
C THR A 150 8.09 4.28 -16.03
N ALA A 151 9.14 4.50 -15.24
CA ALA A 151 9.63 3.49 -14.27
C ALA A 151 8.60 3.23 -13.16
N TYR A 152 7.95 4.29 -12.67
CA TYR A 152 6.88 4.15 -11.68
C TYR A 152 5.71 3.33 -12.24
N GLY A 153 5.18 3.71 -13.40
CA GLY A 153 4.07 3.01 -14.06
C GLY A 153 4.38 1.55 -14.32
N ALA A 154 5.56 1.25 -14.88
CA ALA A 154 6.01 -0.12 -15.12
C ALA A 154 6.09 -0.95 -13.84
N SER A 155 6.68 -0.39 -12.77
CA SER A 155 6.77 -1.08 -11.47
C SER A 155 5.38 -1.37 -10.88
N LYS A 156 4.44 -0.42 -10.97
CA LYS A 156 3.06 -0.58 -10.48
C LYS A 156 2.21 -1.52 -11.34
N ALA A 157 2.49 -1.60 -12.65
CA ALA A 157 1.88 -2.60 -13.54
C ALA A 157 2.36 -4.03 -13.21
N GLY A 158 3.64 -4.20 -12.90
CA GLY A 158 4.20 -5.48 -12.43
C GLY A 158 3.49 -6.02 -11.18
N LEU A 159 3.08 -5.14 -10.26
CA LEU A 159 2.33 -5.54 -9.07
C LEU A 159 0.92 -6.09 -9.40
N ILE A 160 0.30 -5.64 -10.48
CA ILE A 160 -1.00 -6.19 -10.94
C ILE A 160 -0.84 -7.67 -11.29
N ALA A 161 0.20 -8.00 -12.06
CA ALA A 161 0.50 -9.38 -12.45
C ALA A 161 0.88 -10.24 -11.23
N LEU A 162 1.74 -9.71 -10.34
CA LEU A 162 2.14 -10.37 -9.10
C LEU A 162 0.91 -10.75 -8.26
N VAL A 163 0.00 -9.80 -8.02
CA VAL A 163 -1.20 -10.03 -7.19
C VAL A 163 -2.12 -11.07 -7.80
N LYS A 164 -2.35 -11.01 -9.12
CA LYS A 164 -3.20 -11.99 -9.82
C LYS A 164 -2.64 -13.40 -9.73
N SER A 165 -1.33 -13.57 -9.95
CA SER A 165 -0.67 -14.88 -9.85
C SER A 165 -0.65 -15.40 -8.41
N ALA A 166 -0.24 -14.56 -7.46
CA ALA A 166 -0.18 -14.90 -6.04
C ALA A 166 -1.56 -15.31 -5.48
N ALA A 167 -2.63 -14.66 -5.92
CA ALA A 167 -3.99 -15.00 -5.49
C ALA A 167 -4.37 -16.43 -5.90
N GLN A 168 -3.97 -16.90 -7.08
CA GLN A 168 -4.22 -18.27 -7.51
C GLN A 168 -3.48 -19.31 -6.65
N GLU A 169 -2.22 -19.01 -6.31
CA GLU A 169 -1.39 -19.89 -5.46
C GLU A 169 -1.89 -19.95 -4.00
N LEU A 170 -2.56 -18.91 -3.52
CA LEU A 170 -3.03 -18.76 -2.15
C LEU A 170 -4.47 -19.26 -1.94
N LYS A 171 -5.23 -19.44 -3.01
CA LYS A 171 -6.66 -19.74 -3.01
C LYS A 171 -7.04 -20.91 -2.11
N GLU A 172 -6.36 -22.05 -2.24
CA GLU A 172 -6.66 -23.28 -1.49
C GLU A 172 -6.23 -23.20 -0.02
N HIS A 173 -5.50 -22.14 0.36
CA HIS A 173 -5.02 -21.92 1.71
C HIS A 173 -5.88 -20.92 2.50
N GLY A 174 -6.98 -20.41 1.91
CA GLY A 174 -7.82 -19.40 2.54
C GLY A 174 -7.15 -18.04 2.72
N VAL A 175 -6.08 -17.76 1.96
CA VAL A 175 -5.32 -16.50 2.01
C VAL A 175 -5.71 -15.63 0.82
N ARG A 176 -5.88 -14.34 1.05
CA ARG A 176 -6.30 -13.36 0.06
C ARG A 176 -5.21 -12.34 -0.20
N ILE A 177 -5.10 -11.90 -1.43
CA ILE A 177 -4.25 -10.77 -1.83
C ILE A 177 -4.96 -9.93 -2.87
N ASN A 178 -5.01 -8.62 -2.67
CA ASN A 178 -5.63 -7.69 -3.61
C ASN A 178 -4.71 -6.48 -3.86
N ALA A 179 -4.85 -5.87 -5.02
CA ALA A 179 -4.21 -4.61 -5.35
C ALA A 179 -5.23 -3.46 -5.23
N VAL A 180 -4.76 -2.29 -4.81
CA VAL A 180 -5.56 -1.08 -4.73
C VAL A 180 -4.86 0.05 -5.49
N SER A 181 -5.60 0.70 -6.38
CA SER A 181 -5.26 2.01 -6.93
C SER A 181 -6.02 3.07 -6.13
N PRO A 182 -5.35 3.78 -5.19
CA PRO A 182 -6.06 4.58 -4.17
C PRO A 182 -6.62 5.91 -4.69
N GLY A 183 -6.33 6.26 -5.93
CA GLY A 183 -6.56 7.61 -6.47
C GLY A 183 -5.42 8.56 -6.08
N ILE A 184 -5.63 9.85 -6.28
CA ILE A 184 -4.63 10.87 -5.94
C ILE A 184 -4.77 11.18 -4.45
N MET A 185 -3.68 10.96 -3.70
CA MET A 185 -3.64 11.08 -2.26
C MET A 185 -2.68 12.20 -1.85
N ASN A 186 -3.10 13.03 -0.91
CA ASN A 186 -2.27 14.08 -0.31
C ASN A 186 -1.19 13.45 0.60
N THR A 187 -0.13 12.97 -0.02
CA THR A 187 1.00 12.28 0.65
C THR A 187 2.31 12.93 0.27
N PRO A 188 3.39 12.76 1.05
CA PRO A 188 4.72 13.20 0.63
C PRO A 188 5.11 12.67 -0.76
N LEU A 189 4.80 11.40 -1.06
CA LEU A 189 5.07 10.81 -2.37
C LEU A 189 4.46 11.62 -3.53
N PHE A 190 3.24 12.09 -3.38
CA PHE A 190 2.54 12.89 -4.39
C PHE A 190 3.08 14.32 -4.41
N GLN A 191 3.22 14.96 -3.25
CA GLN A 191 3.69 16.33 -3.13
C GLN A 191 5.12 16.51 -3.67
N ASP A 192 6.00 15.53 -3.44
CA ASP A 192 7.38 15.57 -3.92
C ASP A 192 7.51 15.27 -5.42
N SER A 193 6.48 14.66 -6.04
CA SER A 193 6.51 14.23 -7.45
C SER A 193 5.67 15.08 -8.40
N ALA A 194 4.72 15.87 -7.92
CA ALA A 194 3.83 16.69 -8.73
C ALA A 194 4.24 18.17 -8.68
N SER A 195 4.12 18.87 -9.82
CA SER A 195 4.30 20.32 -9.82
C SER A 195 3.13 21.03 -9.14
N PRO A 196 3.31 22.28 -8.66
CA PRO A 196 2.20 23.07 -8.09
C PRO A 196 1.00 23.21 -9.05
N GLU A 197 1.27 23.34 -10.36
CA GLU A 197 0.27 23.42 -11.41
C GLU A 197 -0.49 22.10 -11.54
N GLU A 198 0.20 20.95 -11.50
CA GLU A 198 -0.43 19.62 -11.51
C GLU A 198 -1.30 19.41 -10.26
N VAL A 199 -0.82 19.79 -9.09
CA VAL A 199 -1.61 19.72 -7.84
C VAL A 199 -2.89 20.54 -7.99
N ALA A 200 -2.80 21.78 -8.45
CA ALA A 200 -3.97 22.65 -8.65
C ALA A 200 -4.93 22.09 -9.73
N MET A 201 -4.39 21.51 -10.79
CA MET A 201 -5.19 20.85 -11.82
C MET A 201 -5.94 19.64 -11.22
N TYR A 202 -5.27 18.76 -10.50
CA TYR A 202 -5.89 17.58 -9.90
C TYR A 202 -6.97 17.93 -8.87
N GLN A 203 -6.73 18.97 -8.06
CA GLN A 203 -7.75 19.46 -7.11
C GLN A 203 -9.05 19.88 -7.81
N ARG A 204 -8.94 20.49 -9.01
CA ARG A 204 -10.11 20.94 -9.78
C ARG A 204 -10.79 19.84 -10.60
N THR A 205 -10.04 18.82 -11.05
CA THR A 205 -10.54 17.84 -12.03
C THR A 205 -10.84 16.47 -11.40
N LEU A 206 -9.83 15.79 -10.86
CA LEU A 206 -9.95 14.42 -10.36
C LEU A 206 -10.18 14.37 -8.83
N GLY A 207 -9.90 15.47 -8.14
CA GLY A 207 -9.87 15.52 -6.68
C GLY A 207 -8.57 14.97 -6.10
N VAL A 208 -8.19 15.52 -4.96
CA VAL A 208 -7.10 15.03 -4.11
C VAL A 208 -7.71 14.65 -2.77
N SER A 209 -7.39 13.48 -2.28
CA SER A 209 -7.98 12.88 -1.09
C SER A 209 -6.95 12.77 0.03
N GLU A 210 -7.38 12.89 1.28
CA GLU A 210 -6.51 12.63 2.42
C GLU A 210 -6.29 11.12 2.62
N PRO A 211 -5.11 10.70 3.15
CA PRO A 211 -4.79 9.29 3.37
C PRO A 211 -5.83 8.53 4.21
N GLU A 212 -6.47 9.19 5.15
CA GLU A 212 -7.50 8.63 6.03
C GLU A 212 -8.76 8.22 5.26
N GLU A 213 -9.03 8.85 4.13
CA GLU A 213 -10.24 8.60 3.34
C GLU A 213 -10.20 7.26 2.58
N VAL A 214 -9.04 6.67 2.38
CA VAL A 214 -8.91 5.34 1.79
C VAL A 214 -8.92 4.23 2.84
N THR A 215 -8.66 4.55 4.11
CA THR A 215 -8.54 3.53 5.17
C THR A 215 -9.79 2.67 5.35
N PRO A 216 -11.05 3.14 5.23
CA PRO A 216 -12.21 2.26 5.36
C PRO A 216 -12.25 1.14 4.31
N MET A 217 -11.85 1.44 3.06
CA MET A 217 -11.76 0.43 2.01
C MET A 217 -10.65 -0.58 2.29
N LEU A 218 -9.49 -0.13 2.75
CA LEU A 218 -8.37 -0.99 3.10
C LEU A 218 -8.69 -1.87 4.32
N MET A 219 -9.33 -1.31 5.34
CA MET A 219 -9.83 -2.06 6.52
C MET A 219 -10.81 -3.14 6.11
N HIS A 220 -11.72 -2.85 5.16
CA HIS A 220 -12.61 -3.86 4.60
C HIS A 220 -11.83 -4.99 3.95
N LEU A 221 -10.87 -4.68 3.07
CA LEU A 221 -10.09 -5.68 2.33
C LEU A 221 -9.26 -6.61 3.22
N ILE A 222 -8.79 -6.11 4.37
CA ILE A 222 -8.04 -6.93 5.33
C ILE A 222 -8.94 -7.60 6.39
N SER A 223 -10.24 -7.29 6.44
CA SER A 223 -11.21 -7.89 7.35
C SER A 223 -11.81 -9.19 6.80
N ASP A 224 -12.50 -9.93 7.66
CA ASP A 224 -13.27 -11.12 7.27
C ASP A 224 -14.47 -10.76 6.36
N GLY A 225 -14.94 -9.50 6.36
CA GLY A 225 -15.98 -9.00 5.47
C GLY A 225 -15.64 -9.09 3.98
N ALA A 226 -14.35 -9.20 3.63
CA ALA A 226 -13.87 -9.37 2.26
C ALA A 226 -13.48 -10.83 1.94
N ALA A 227 -14.02 -11.83 2.64
CA ALA A 227 -13.62 -13.23 2.54
C ALA A 227 -13.65 -13.80 1.10
N THR A 228 -14.49 -13.26 0.23
CA THR A 228 -14.64 -13.71 -1.16
C THR A 228 -13.88 -12.84 -2.18
N ILE A 229 -13.10 -11.84 -1.72
CA ILE A 229 -12.40 -10.89 -2.59
C ILE A 229 -10.90 -11.20 -2.59
N SER A 230 -10.39 -11.76 -3.69
CA SER A 230 -8.96 -12.04 -3.89
C SER A 230 -8.57 -11.94 -5.36
N GLY A 231 -7.35 -11.50 -5.65
CA GLY A 231 -6.82 -11.35 -7.02
C GLY A 231 -7.38 -10.15 -7.78
N ASN A 232 -8.08 -9.25 -7.09
CA ASN A 232 -8.70 -8.08 -7.70
C ASN A 232 -7.76 -6.88 -7.69
N VAL A 233 -7.98 -5.99 -8.67
CA VAL A 233 -7.45 -4.64 -8.69
C VAL A 233 -8.62 -3.69 -8.45
N LEU A 234 -8.65 -3.07 -7.28
CA LEU A 234 -9.70 -2.13 -6.92
C LEU A 234 -9.23 -0.71 -7.22
N GLU A 235 -9.93 -0.05 -8.13
CA GLU A 235 -9.67 1.35 -8.46
C GLU A 235 -10.61 2.25 -7.67
N ARG A 236 -10.03 3.16 -6.89
CA ARG A 236 -10.76 4.24 -6.25
C ARG A 236 -10.71 5.48 -7.14
N ARG A 237 -11.82 5.80 -7.79
CA ARG A 237 -11.97 7.04 -8.53
C ARG A 237 -12.56 8.10 -7.61
N LEU A 238 -11.86 9.22 -7.47
CA LEU A 238 -12.30 10.30 -6.59
C LEU A 238 -13.48 11.04 -7.23
N ILE A 239 -14.37 11.52 -6.37
CA ILE A 239 -15.38 12.52 -6.73
C ILE A 239 -14.83 13.85 -6.23
N PRO A 240 -14.62 14.85 -7.08
CA PRO A 240 -14.14 16.16 -6.64
C PRO A 240 -15.01 16.73 -5.53
N LYS A 241 -14.39 17.18 -4.44
CA LYS A 241 -15.12 17.74 -3.28
C LYS A 241 -15.69 19.13 -3.52
N THR A 242 -15.18 19.80 -4.55
CA THR A 242 -15.65 21.11 -4.99
C THR A 242 -16.20 20.94 -6.38
N GLN A 243 -17.53 20.91 -6.56
CA GLN A 243 -18.20 21.53 -7.69
C GLN A 243 -19.62 21.03 -7.92
N HIS A 244 -20.51 21.97 -8.05
CA HIS A 244 -21.81 21.79 -8.68
C HIS A 244 -21.76 22.06 -10.20
N GLU A 245 -20.58 22.24 -10.80
CA GLU A 245 -20.40 22.38 -12.25
C GLU A 245 -19.57 21.24 -12.82
N PRO A 246 -20.08 20.53 -13.85
CA PRO A 246 -19.29 19.51 -14.54
C PRO A 246 -18.11 20.17 -15.25
N PRO A 247 -16.91 19.53 -15.27
CA PRO A 247 -15.78 20.06 -16.00
C PRO A 247 -16.13 20.20 -17.48
N GLU A 248 -15.76 21.34 -18.12
CA GLU A 248 -15.99 21.61 -19.54
C GLU A 248 -15.41 20.55 -20.50
N LEU A 249 -14.55 19.68 -20.02
CA LEU A 249 -13.91 18.59 -20.76
C LEU A 249 -14.81 17.36 -21.02
N LEU A 250 -16.07 17.38 -20.60
CA LEU A 250 -17.03 16.30 -20.83
C LEU A 250 -18.16 16.69 -21.80
N LYS A 251 -17.96 17.77 -22.62
CA LYS A 251 -18.82 18.13 -23.72
C LYS A 251 -18.27 17.64 -25.04
#